data_6f1007c3919ad1204eca6e274b001992
#
_entry.id   6f1007c3919ad1204eca6e274b001992
#
_cell.length_a   1.000
_cell.length_b   1.000
_cell.length_c   1.000
_cell.angle_alpha   90.00
_cell.angle_beta   90.00
_cell.angle_gamma   90.00
#
_symmetry.space_group_name_H-M   'P 1'
#
loop_
_entity.id
_entity.type
_entity.pdbx_description
1 polymer ?
#
loop_
_entity_poly.entity_id
_entity_poly.type
_entity_poly.pdbx_seq_one_letter_code
_entity_poly.pdbx_strand_id
1 'polypeptide(L)'
;VLNGRLKIGSMFKRDELRASLRYLKSGGILWFAADQETRRGESVFVPFFKQQAFSLTSTHQMAKLSKASVHTFFHQRLPDGSYTIEISAALENFPSEDPVQDTARVMGLFEQMIRRCPEQYLWLHARFKRQPDGKSLYQSTNT
;
A
#
# COMPACT_ATOMS: atom_id res chain seq x y z
N VAL A 1 5.79 -3.36 -20.10
CA VAL A 1 5.62 -3.63 -18.65
C VAL A 1 4.41 -4.52 -18.40
N LEU A 2 3.23 -4.25 -19.02
CA LEU A 2 2.02 -5.09 -18.84
C LEU A 2 2.24 -6.56 -19.25
N ASN A 3 2.86 -6.81 -20.40
CA ASN A 3 3.06 -8.17 -20.92
C ASN A 3 3.95 -9.06 -20.02
N GLY A 4 4.87 -8.48 -19.26
CA GLY A 4 5.68 -9.23 -18.30
C GLY A 4 4.89 -9.69 -17.07
N ARG A 5 3.95 -8.86 -16.59
CA ARG A 5 3.12 -9.18 -15.42
C ARG A 5 2.09 -10.27 -15.70
N LEU A 6 1.54 -10.30 -16.91
CA LEU A 6 0.57 -11.34 -17.35
C LEU A 6 1.17 -12.75 -17.40
N LYS A 7 2.51 -12.86 -17.51
CA LYS A 7 3.20 -14.17 -17.48
C LYS A 7 3.31 -14.76 -16.07
N ILE A 8 3.16 -13.94 -15.03
CA ILE A 8 3.38 -14.34 -13.63
C ILE A 8 2.06 -14.58 -12.91
N GLY A 9 0.96 -13.95 -13.37
CA GLY A 9 -0.34 -14.06 -12.72
C GLY A 9 -1.41 -13.21 -13.37
N SER A 10 -2.63 -13.30 -12.85
CA SER A 10 -3.75 -12.49 -13.29
C SER A 10 -3.59 -11.04 -12.82
N MET A 11 -3.93 -10.09 -13.68
CA MET A 11 -4.00 -8.68 -13.33
C MET A 11 -5.46 -8.26 -13.17
N PHE A 12 -5.75 -7.63 -12.04
CA PHE A 12 -7.04 -6.99 -11.80
C PHE A 12 -6.91 -5.48 -11.99
N LYS A 13 -7.83 -4.89 -12.72
CA LYS A 13 -7.94 -3.44 -12.78
C LYS A 13 -8.53 -2.92 -11.47
N ARG A 14 -8.32 -1.65 -11.19
CA ARG A 14 -8.77 -1.02 -9.94
C ARG A 14 -10.29 -1.06 -9.75
N ASP A 15 -11.06 -1.08 -10.81
CA ASP A 15 -12.52 -1.19 -10.83
C ASP A 15 -13.04 -2.63 -10.77
N GLU A 16 -12.15 -3.62 -10.84
CA GLU A 16 -12.48 -5.06 -10.76
C GLU A 16 -12.45 -5.61 -9.33
N LEU A 17 -12.86 -4.83 -8.33
CA LEU A 17 -12.85 -5.22 -6.92
C LEU A 17 -13.57 -6.56 -6.66
N ARG A 18 -14.73 -6.78 -7.31
CA ARG A 18 -15.47 -8.04 -7.14
C ARG A 18 -14.71 -9.26 -7.66
N ALA A 19 -13.96 -9.11 -8.74
CA ALA A 19 -13.12 -10.18 -9.28
C ALA A 19 -11.94 -10.48 -8.35
N SER A 20 -11.27 -9.43 -7.84
CA SER A 20 -10.20 -9.55 -6.85
C SER A 20 -10.66 -10.25 -5.57
N LEU A 21 -11.85 -9.90 -5.05
CA LEU A 21 -12.41 -10.53 -3.86
C LEU A 21 -12.76 -12.01 -4.10
N ARG A 22 -13.30 -12.35 -5.26
CA ARG A 22 -13.56 -13.76 -5.62
C ARG A 22 -12.26 -14.56 -5.70
N TYR A 23 -11.24 -13.97 -6.31
CA TYR A 23 -9.92 -14.60 -6.41
C TYR A 23 -9.30 -14.85 -5.04
N LEU A 24 -9.35 -13.87 -4.12
CA LEU A 24 -8.90 -14.07 -2.74
C LEU A 24 -9.68 -15.16 -2.02
N LYS A 25 -11.01 -15.18 -2.15
CA LYS A 25 -11.87 -16.22 -1.54
C LYS A 25 -11.64 -17.63 -2.08
N SER A 26 -11.11 -17.75 -3.29
CA SER A 26 -10.69 -19.04 -3.87
C SER A 26 -9.26 -19.47 -3.46
N GLY A 27 -8.63 -18.79 -2.51
CA GLY A 27 -7.28 -19.09 -2.04
C GLY A 27 -6.17 -18.42 -2.87
N GLY A 28 -6.51 -17.47 -3.72
CA GLY A 28 -5.54 -16.70 -4.50
C GLY A 28 -4.74 -15.71 -3.65
N ILE A 29 -3.57 -15.35 -4.15
CA ILE A 29 -2.69 -14.34 -3.52
C ILE A 29 -2.77 -13.05 -4.33
N LEU A 30 -3.12 -11.95 -3.68
CA LEU A 30 -3.20 -10.64 -4.30
C LEU A 30 -2.10 -9.73 -3.75
N TRP A 31 -1.28 -9.18 -4.63
CA TRP A 31 -0.34 -8.12 -4.31
C TRP A 31 -0.85 -6.77 -4.83
N PHE A 32 -0.74 -5.73 -4.02
CA PHE A 32 -0.99 -4.36 -4.43
C PHE A 32 -0.19 -3.35 -3.60
N ALA A 33 0.10 -2.19 -4.20
CA ALA A 33 0.80 -1.10 -3.53
C ALA A 33 -0.20 -0.25 -2.74
N ALA A 34 -0.29 -0.50 -1.42
CA ALA A 34 -1.21 0.21 -0.52
C ALA A 34 -0.70 1.60 -0.09
N ASP A 35 0.55 1.91 -0.36
CA ASP A 35 1.19 3.19 -0.04
C ASP A 35 0.86 4.33 -1.02
N GLN A 36 0.20 4.03 -2.13
CA GLN A 36 -0.13 5.02 -3.15
C GLN A 36 -1.43 5.76 -2.87
N GLU A 37 -1.39 7.09 -3.03
CA GLU A 37 -2.59 7.90 -2.99
C GLU A 37 -3.38 7.76 -4.30
N THR A 38 -4.70 7.66 -4.19
CA THR A 38 -5.59 7.68 -5.34
C THR A 38 -6.75 8.64 -5.16
N ARG A 39 -7.35 9.06 -6.27
CA ARG A 39 -8.55 9.92 -6.26
C ARG A 39 -9.85 9.13 -6.06
N ARG A 40 -9.79 7.79 -6.15
CA ARG A 40 -10.95 6.90 -6.07
C ARG A 40 -10.76 5.95 -4.89
N GLY A 41 -11.85 5.61 -4.24
CA GLY A 41 -11.88 4.74 -3.08
C GLY A 41 -11.96 5.51 -1.77
N GLU A 42 -12.35 4.81 -0.72
CA GLU A 42 -12.41 5.36 0.62
C GLU A 42 -11.00 5.55 1.17
N SER A 43 -10.74 6.74 1.69
CA SER A 43 -9.41 7.13 2.15
C SER A 43 -9.49 7.95 3.42
N VAL A 44 -8.49 7.82 4.25
CA VAL A 44 -8.37 8.48 5.55
C VAL A 44 -7.01 9.14 5.67
N PHE A 45 -6.91 10.16 6.50
CA PHE A 45 -5.62 10.72 6.90
C PHE A 45 -5.05 9.90 8.05
N VAL A 46 -3.83 9.41 7.88
CA VAL A 46 -3.11 8.66 8.90
C VAL A 46 -1.65 9.11 8.97
N PRO A 47 -0.99 8.93 10.12
CA PRO A 47 0.43 9.23 10.24
C PRO A 47 1.28 8.42 9.26
N PHE A 48 2.21 9.09 8.58
CA PHE A 48 3.23 8.48 7.76
C PHE A 48 4.48 9.38 7.78
N PHE A 49 5.57 8.87 8.30
CA PHE A 49 6.72 9.65 8.73
C PHE A 49 6.28 10.76 9.71
N LYS A 50 6.53 11.90 9.70
CA LYS A 50 6.08 12.96 10.62
C LYS A 50 4.93 13.79 10.04
N GLN A 51 4.21 13.26 9.02
CA GLN A 51 3.18 13.97 8.31
C GLN A 51 1.88 13.16 8.27
N GLN A 52 0.79 13.82 7.91
CA GLN A 52 -0.46 13.16 7.58
C GLN A 52 -0.45 12.75 6.10
N ALA A 53 -0.77 11.50 5.84
CA ALA A 53 -0.85 10.97 4.49
C ALA A 53 -2.26 10.47 4.18
N PHE A 54 -2.85 10.96 3.10
CA PHE A 54 -4.15 10.52 2.62
C PHE A 54 -4.03 9.11 2.04
N SER A 55 -4.53 8.11 2.75
CA SER A 55 -4.28 6.69 2.51
C SER A 55 -5.57 5.92 2.30
N LEU A 56 -5.55 4.97 1.36
CA LEU A 56 -6.69 4.09 1.09
C LEU A 56 -6.93 3.10 2.23
N THR A 57 -8.20 2.88 2.57
CA THR A 57 -8.63 1.83 3.50
C THR A 57 -8.75 0.45 2.83
N SER A 58 -8.31 0.33 1.58
CA SER A 58 -8.52 -0.88 0.75
C SER A 58 -7.96 -2.16 1.38
N THR A 59 -6.82 -2.09 2.09
CA THR A 59 -6.25 -3.27 2.77
C THR A 59 -7.21 -3.81 3.81
N HIS A 60 -7.75 -2.94 4.67
CA HIS A 60 -8.78 -3.30 5.65
C HIS A 60 -10.01 -3.89 4.96
N GLN A 61 -10.57 -3.18 3.95
CA GLN A 61 -11.80 -3.60 3.28
C GLN A 61 -11.64 -4.94 2.59
N MET A 62 -10.54 -5.16 1.88
CA MET A 62 -10.28 -6.42 1.19
C MET A 62 -10.12 -7.57 2.17
N ALA A 63 -9.37 -7.40 3.24
CA ALA A 63 -9.22 -8.39 4.29
C ALA A 63 -10.56 -8.72 4.96
N LYS A 64 -11.35 -7.70 5.32
CA LYS A 64 -12.67 -7.84 5.96
C LYS A 64 -13.65 -8.63 5.07
N LEU A 65 -13.71 -8.32 3.79
CA LEU A 65 -14.65 -8.92 2.84
C LEU A 65 -14.22 -10.30 2.34
N SER A 66 -12.92 -10.55 2.21
CA SER A 66 -12.41 -11.84 1.71
C SER A 66 -12.06 -12.83 2.81
N LYS A 67 -11.81 -12.35 4.03
CA LYS A 67 -11.22 -13.11 5.15
C LYS A 67 -9.80 -13.58 4.87
N ALA A 68 -9.12 -12.97 3.90
CA ALA A 68 -7.73 -13.27 3.58
C ALA A 68 -6.80 -12.69 4.66
N SER A 69 -5.74 -13.42 4.98
CA SER A 69 -4.64 -12.91 5.79
C SER A 69 -3.87 -11.82 5.05
N VAL A 70 -3.34 -10.87 5.79
CA VAL A 70 -2.53 -9.77 5.25
C VAL A 70 -1.08 -9.96 5.67
N HIS A 71 -0.19 -9.85 4.71
CA HIS A 71 1.24 -9.96 4.88
C HIS A 71 1.92 -8.73 4.29
N THR A 72 2.99 -8.26 4.89
CA THR A 72 3.83 -7.25 4.25
C THR A 72 4.81 -7.92 3.30
N PHE A 73 5.06 -7.25 2.19
CA PHE A 73 6.05 -7.65 1.20
C PHE A 73 7.10 -6.54 1.08
N PHE A 74 8.34 -6.86 1.36
CA PHE A 74 9.47 -5.97 1.23
C PHE A 74 10.51 -6.55 0.29
N HIS A 75 11.06 -5.73 -0.59
CA HIS A 75 12.17 -6.12 -1.44
C HIS A 75 13.23 -5.01 -1.42
N GLN A 76 14.47 -5.42 -1.52
CA GLN A 76 15.63 -4.54 -1.57
C GLN A 76 16.60 -5.02 -2.64
N ARG A 77 17.08 -4.10 -3.47
CA ARG A 77 18.18 -4.36 -4.38
C ARG A 77 19.50 -4.19 -3.62
N LEU A 78 20.35 -5.20 -3.72
CA LEU A 78 21.68 -5.21 -3.08
C LEU A 78 22.73 -4.55 -3.99
N PRO A 79 23.91 -4.15 -3.44
CA PRO A 79 24.99 -3.53 -4.22
C PRO A 79 25.50 -4.38 -5.39
N ASP A 80 25.47 -5.71 -5.25
CA ASP A 80 25.85 -6.67 -6.31
C ASP A 80 24.80 -6.81 -7.42
N GLY A 81 23.66 -6.10 -7.30
CA GLY A 81 22.56 -6.14 -8.25
C GLY A 81 21.53 -7.25 -8.01
N SER A 82 21.74 -8.13 -7.05
CA SER A 82 20.75 -9.12 -6.61
C SER A 82 19.62 -8.47 -5.80
N TYR A 83 18.57 -9.24 -5.48
CA TYR A 83 17.44 -8.79 -4.70
C TYR A 83 17.18 -9.70 -3.52
N THR A 84 16.86 -9.12 -2.39
CA THR A 84 16.24 -9.83 -1.27
C THR A 84 14.73 -9.57 -1.27
N ILE A 85 13.98 -10.58 -0.86
CA ILE A 85 12.52 -10.49 -0.68
C ILE A 85 12.20 -11.01 0.72
N GLU A 86 11.42 -10.25 1.45
CA GLU A 86 10.90 -10.61 2.76
C GLU A 86 9.38 -10.57 2.74
N ILE A 87 8.75 -11.63 3.24
CA ILE A 87 7.31 -11.69 3.45
C ILE A 87 7.09 -11.91 4.94
N SER A 88 6.33 -11.05 5.59
CA SER A 88 6.05 -11.17 7.02
C SER A 88 5.16 -12.38 7.34
N ALA A 89 5.09 -12.76 8.61
CA ALA A 89 3.95 -13.50 9.13
C ALA A 89 2.65 -12.72 8.89
N ALA A 90 1.51 -13.39 8.96
CA ALA A 90 0.20 -12.73 8.90
C ALA A 90 0.07 -11.67 9.99
N LEU A 91 -0.52 -10.54 9.67
CA LEU A 91 -0.82 -9.51 10.67
C LEU A 91 -1.86 -10.06 11.64
N GLU A 92 -1.47 -10.18 12.91
CA GLU A 92 -2.38 -10.62 13.97
C GLU A 92 -3.45 -9.58 14.24
N ASN A 93 -4.66 -10.03 14.56
CA ASN A 93 -5.81 -9.16 14.83
C ASN A 93 -6.06 -8.13 13.70
N PHE A 94 -5.94 -8.61 12.45
CA PHE A 94 -6.19 -7.81 11.25
C PHE A 94 -7.16 -8.53 10.30
N PRO A 95 -8.21 -7.87 9.79
CA PRO A 95 -8.58 -6.49 10.10
C PRO A 95 -9.25 -6.37 11.47
N SER A 96 -9.11 -5.20 12.10
CA SER A 96 -9.88 -4.81 13.28
C SER A 96 -11.27 -4.30 12.87
N GLU A 97 -12.02 -3.71 13.80
CA GLU A 97 -13.28 -3.03 13.45
C GLU A 97 -13.06 -1.58 13.01
N ASP A 98 -11.85 -1.03 13.21
CA ASP A 98 -11.51 0.36 12.86
C ASP A 98 -10.62 0.43 11.60
N PRO A 99 -11.16 0.84 10.45
CA PRO A 99 -10.39 0.98 9.22
C PRO A 99 -9.30 2.07 9.29
N VAL A 100 -9.47 3.08 10.17
CA VAL A 100 -8.45 4.14 10.35
C VAL A 100 -7.25 3.57 11.08
N GLN A 101 -7.48 2.85 12.17
CA GLN A 101 -6.42 2.19 12.94
C GLN A 101 -5.66 1.17 12.08
N ASP A 102 -6.38 0.35 11.32
CA ASP A 102 -5.77 -0.64 10.44
C ASP A 102 -4.92 0.01 9.35
N THR A 103 -5.43 1.10 8.75
CA THR A 103 -4.68 1.85 7.73
C THR A 103 -3.43 2.49 8.33
N ALA A 104 -3.53 3.08 9.52
CA ALA A 104 -2.38 3.64 10.23
C ALA A 104 -1.32 2.57 10.54
N ARG A 105 -1.76 1.37 10.98
CA ARG A 105 -0.87 0.22 11.22
C ARG A 105 -0.12 -0.20 9.95
N VAL A 106 -0.82 -0.34 8.84
CA VAL A 106 -0.21 -0.69 7.54
C VAL A 106 0.80 0.37 7.10
N MET A 107 0.45 1.66 7.23
CA MET A 107 1.36 2.76 6.87
C MET A 107 2.59 2.82 7.78
N GLY A 108 2.44 2.52 9.07
CA GLY A 108 3.57 2.39 10.00
C GLY A 108 4.53 1.25 9.61
N LEU A 109 4.01 0.12 9.14
CA LEU A 109 4.83 -0.99 8.63
C LEU A 109 5.59 -0.58 7.36
N PHE A 110 4.94 0.13 6.43
CA PHE A 110 5.66 0.69 5.26
C PHE A 110 6.75 1.67 5.67
N GLU A 111 6.48 2.56 6.63
CA GLU A 111 7.49 3.47 7.13
C GLU A 111 8.72 2.73 7.67
N GLN A 112 8.52 1.68 8.48
CA GLN A 112 9.61 0.86 9.00
C GLN A 112 10.44 0.22 7.87
N MET A 113 9.79 -0.33 6.85
CA MET A 113 10.46 -0.93 5.70
C MET A 113 11.23 0.12 4.88
N ILE A 114 10.63 1.28 4.61
CA ILE A 114 11.27 2.37 3.86
C ILE A 114 12.50 2.90 4.59
N ARG A 115 12.47 2.99 5.92
CA ARG A 115 13.62 3.44 6.72
C ARG A 115 14.85 2.54 6.60
N ARG A 116 14.69 1.29 6.15
CA ARG A 116 15.81 0.35 5.93
C ARG A 116 16.62 0.67 4.66
N CYS A 117 15.96 1.19 3.62
CA CYS A 117 16.60 1.62 2.37
C CYS A 117 15.81 2.78 1.73
N PRO A 118 15.85 3.98 2.31
CA PRO A 118 15.01 5.09 1.90
C PRO A 118 15.31 5.57 0.48
N GLU A 119 16.51 5.35 -0.04
CA GLU A 119 16.93 5.67 -1.39
C GLU A 119 16.23 4.81 -2.47
N GLN A 120 15.63 3.69 -2.08
CA GLN A 120 14.90 2.80 -3.00
C GLN A 120 13.39 3.03 -3.01
N TYR A 121 12.89 3.96 -2.20
CA TYR A 121 11.48 4.34 -2.23
C TYR A 121 11.19 5.38 -3.30
N LEU A 122 10.04 5.25 -3.97
CA LEU A 122 9.63 6.16 -5.05
C LEU A 122 9.10 7.50 -4.49
N TRP A 123 9.98 8.37 -4.02
CA TRP A 123 9.65 9.69 -3.47
C TRP A 123 8.96 10.62 -4.46
N LEU A 124 9.16 10.41 -5.77
CA LEU A 124 8.49 11.18 -6.83
C LEU A 124 6.96 11.04 -6.83
N HIS A 125 6.42 10.08 -6.09
CA HIS A 125 4.97 9.89 -5.99
C HIS A 125 4.24 11.02 -5.27
N ALA A 126 4.93 12.01 -4.71
CA ALA A 126 4.32 13.16 -4.02
C ALA A 126 3.27 12.74 -2.98
N ARG A 127 3.68 11.89 -2.03
CA ARG A 127 2.82 11.18 -1.07
C ARG A 127 2.04 12.10 -0.14
N PHE A 128 2.48 13.33 0.06
CA PHE A 128 1.92 14.30 1.00
C PHE A 128 1.24 15.50 0.31
N LYS A 129 0.79 15.33 -0.93
CA LYS A 129 0.18 16.44 -1.70
C LYS A 129 -1.19 16.86 -1.15
N ARG A 130 -1.88 16.00 -0.42
CA ARG A 130 -3.11 16.32 0.29
C ARG A 130 -2.84 16.35 1.77
N GLN A 131 -3.24 17.44 2.41
CA GLN A 131 -3.18 17.62 3.85
C GLN A 131 -4.58 17.88 4.42
N PRO A 132 -4.82 17.62 5.72
CA PRO A 132 -6.14 17.83 6.33
C PRO A 132 -6.63 19.26 6.24
N ASP A 133 -5.72 20.24 6.18
CA ASP A 133 -6.02 21.68 6.04
C ASP A 133 -6.27 22.12 4.58
N GLY A 134 -6.30 21.19 3.64
CA GLY A 134 -6.48 21.43 2.21
C GLY A 134 -5.26 21.98 1.48
N LYS A 135 -4.16 22.25 2.16
CA LYS A 135 -2.90 22.70 1.55
C LYS A 135 -2.11 21.54 0.99
N SER A 136 -1.13 21.83 0.14
CA SER A 136 -0.15 20.87 -0.36
C SER A 136 1.22 21.19 0.22
N LEU A 137 1.95 20.17 0.67
CA LEU A 137 3.36 20.35 1.05
C LEU A 137 4.28 20.55 -0.15
N TYR A 138 3.80 20.28 -1.36
CA TYR A 138 4.53 20.46 -2.62
C TYR A 138 4.02 21.72 -3.34
N GLN A 139 4.07 22.86 -2.66
CA GLN A 139 3.75 24.13 -3.32
C GLN A 139 4.83 24.41 -4.36
N SER A 140 4.42 24.64 -5.62
CA SER A 140 5.29 25.19 -6.64
C SER A 140 5.74 26.57 -6.15
N THR A 141 7.00 26.72 -5.80
CA THR A 141 7.62 28.03 -5.78
C THR A 141 7.70 28.50 -7.23
N ASN A 142 6.62 29.15 -7.70
CA ASN A 142 6.73 29.95 -8.91
C ASN A 142 7.68 31.10 -8.60
N THR A 143 8.93 30.90 -8.99
CA THR A 143 9.92 31.96 -9.16
C THR A 143 10.00 32.28 -10.63
#